data_a70a020db5da49a1b169cd6f6a808bcf
#
_entry.id   a70a020db5da49a1b169cd6f6a808bcf
#
_cell.length_a   1.000
_cell.length_b   1.000
_cell.length_c   1.000
_cell.angle_alpha   90.00
_cell.angle_beta   90.00
_cell.angle_gamma   90.00
#
_symmetry.space_group_name_H-M   'P 1'
#
loop_
_entity.id
_entity.type
_entity.pdbx_description
1 polymer ?
#
loop_
_entity_poly.entity_id
_entity_poly.type
_entity_poly.pdbx_seq_one_letter_code
_entity_poly.pdbx_strand_id
1 'polypeptide(L)'
;MRSLSSSVLLALALSTSVASADTTTPTSVAQLMVLEPGDASYKLGRGAVWLDVDKASTNYRWGGLQCKGRELSDTSVQLLFAAFRSEYQVAVEYVVTEYKAKQYRCVTGFTISKS
;
A
#
# COMPACT_ATOMS: atom_id res chain seq x y z
N MET A 1 -43.14 17.77 -6.15
CA MET A 1 -42.68 17.43 -5.89
C MET A 1 -41.95 16.94 -6.08
N ARG A 2 -42.00 16.97 -5.96
CA ARG A 2 -41.26 16.38 -5.82
C ARG A 2 -40.31 16.25 -6.13
N SER A 3 -39.89 16.55 -6.25
CA SER A 3 -38.93 16.28 -6.40
C SER A 3 -38.16 16.31 -6.18
N LEU A 4 -37.99 16.58 -5.78
CA LEU A 4 -37.14 16.47 -5.40
C LEU A 4 -36.55 15.88 -5.11
N SER A 5 -36.72 15.85 -4.78
CA SER A 5 -36.16 15.15 -4.25
C SER A 5 -35.42 14.52 -4.86
N SER A 6 -35.23 14.40 -5.17
CA SER A 6 -34.50 13.75 -5.61
C SER A 6 -33.36 14.09 -5.75
N SER A 7 -33.16 14.77 -5.62
CA SER A 7 -32.10 15.09 -5.68
C SER A 7 -31.30 14.76 -4.81
N VAL A 8 -31.62 14.58 -4.18
CA VAL A 8 -30.91 14.31 -3.25
C VAL A 8 -30.28 13.26 -3.42
N LEU A 9 -30.28 12.81 -3.73
CA LEU A 9 -29.76 11.79 -3.73
C LEU A 9 -28.72 11.76 -4.31
N LEU A 10 -28.44 12.27 -4.72
CA LEU A 10 -27.56 12.15 -5.20
C LEU A 10 -26.44 12.33 -4.74
N ALA A 11 -26.56 13.00 -4.28
CA ALA A 11 -25.53 13.37 -3.73
C ALA A 11 -24.88 12.42 -3.13
N LEU A 12 -25.27 11.87 -2.66
CA LEU A 12 -24.75 10.99 -1.97
C LEU A 12 -23.85 10.34 -2.58
N ALA A 13 -24.07 10.18 -3.24
CA ALA A 13 -23.35 9.37 -3.76
C ALA A 13 -22.06 9.70 -3.87
N LEU A 14 -21.76 10.42 -3.96
CA LEU A 14 -20.70 10.69 -4.14
C LEU A 14 -19.76 10.62 -3.37
N SER A 15 -19.98 11.00 -2.62
CA SER A 15 -19.11 11.08 -1.67
C SER A 15 -18.46 9.95 -1.34
N THR A 16 -18.80 9.01 -1.70
CA THR A 16 -18.32 7.94 -1.23
C THR A 16 -17.25 7.41 -1.95
N SER A 17 -16.48 8.08 -2.56
CA SER A 17 -15.46 7.54 -3.35
C SER A 17 -14.20 7.25 -2.62
N VAL A 18 -14.20 7.08 -1.35
CA VAL A 18 -13.00 6.68 -0.63
C VAL A 18 -12.64 5.25 -0.98
N ALA A 19 -11.42 5.03 -1.42
CA ALA A 19 -10.96 3.70 -1.74
C ALA A 19 -10.90 2.87 -0.47
N SER A 20 -11.38 1.64 -0.52
CA SER A 20 -11.26 0.71 0.58
C SER A 20 -9.88 0.08 0.55
N ALA A 21 -9.29 -0.12 1.71
CA ALA A 21 -8.04 -0.84 1.82
C ALA A 21 -8.31 -2.34 1.74
N ASP A 22 -7.42 -3.04 1.07
CA ASP A 22 -7.41 -4.49 1.06
C ASP A 22 -6.30 -4.98 1.97
N THR A 23 -6.43 -6.22 2.44
CA THR A 23 -5.43 -6.82 3.31
C THR A 23 -5.01 -8.16 2.73
N THR A 24 -3.70 -8.39 2.68
CA THR A 24 -3.17 -9.66 2.17
C THR A 24 -3.29 -10.74 3.23
N THR A 25 -3.21 -11.99 2.80
CA THR A 25 -3.08 -13.11 3.71
C THR A 25 -1.71 -13.05 4.39
N PRO A 26 -1.61 -13.34 5.69
CA PRO A 26 -0.31 -13.36 6.37
C PRO A 26 0.63 -14.36 5.72
N THR A 27 1.86 -13.94 5.47
CA THR A 27 2.86 -14.77 4.83
C THR A 27 4.25 -14.18 5.09
N SER A 28 5.28 -14.93 4.79
CA SER A 28 6.65 -14.45 4.93
C SER A 28 6.94 -13.39 3.88
N VAL A 29 7.86 -12.50 4.20
CA VAL A 29 8.37 -11.51 3.24
C VAL A 29 9.42 -12.19 2.38
N ALA A 30 9.24 -12.14 1.07
CA ALA A 30 10.18 -12.74 0.14
C ALA A 30 11.32 -11.79 -0.19
N GLN A 31 11.03 -10.49 -0.25
CA GLN A 31 12.02 -9.49 -0.63
C GLN A 31 11.60 -8.13 -0.09
N LEU A 32 12.58 -7.34 0.29
CA LEU A 32 12.35 -5.99 0.79
C LEU A 32 13.32 -5.05 0.09
N MET A 33 12.82 -3.98 -0.49
CA MET A 33 13.63 -2.99 -1.15
C MET A 33 13.42 -1.65 -0.48
N VAL A 34 14.52 -0.96 -0.18
CA VAL A 34 14.49 0.38 0.39
C VAL A 34 15.41 1.25 -0.48
N LEU A 35 14.88 2.36 -0.95
CA LEU A 35 15.65 3.28 -1.79
C LEU A 35 16.16 4.44 -0.95
N GLU A 36 17.39 4.84 -1.22
CA GLU A 36 18.02 5.98 -0.55
C GLU A 36 17.78 7.25 -1.36
N PRO A 37 17.81 8.42 -0.71
CA PRO A 37 17.53 9.68 -1.41
C PRO A 37 18.38 9.93 -2.65
N GLY A 38 19.57 9.36 -2.70
CA GLY A 38 20.43 9.56 -3.87
C GLY A 38 20.12 8.65 -5.06
N ASP A 39 19.20 7.72 -4.90
CA ASP A 39 18.85 6.79 -5.98
C ASP A 39 17.99 7.51 -7.01
N ALA A 40 18.23 7.22 -8.30
CA ALA A 40 17.50 7.88 -9.38
C ALA A 40 16.00 7.63 -9.31
N SER A 41 15.57 6.49 -8.74
CA SER A 41 14.16 6.14 -8.63
C SER A 41 13.51 6.64 -7.35
N TYR A 42 14.26 7.31 -6.48
CA TYR A 42 13.74 7.71 -5.17
C TYR A 42 12.52 8.60 -5.26
N LYS A 43 12.47 9.49 -6.24
CA LYS A 43 11.32 10.39 -6.37
C LYS A 43 10.06 9.65 -6.77
N LEU A 44 10.18 8.47 -7.39
CA LEU A 44 9.02 7.69 -7.81
C LEU A 44 8.48 6.79 -6.70
N GLY A 45 9.35 6.28 -5.85
CA GLY A 45 8.97 5.42 -4.74
C GLY A 45 10.07 5.34 -3.72
N ARG A 46 9.72 4.99 -2.48
CA ARG A 46 10.70 4.88 -1.40
C ARG A 46 11.11 3.46 -1.13
N GLY A 47 10.27 2.51 -1.51
CA GLY A 47 10.58 1.12 -1.30
C GLY A 47 9.42 0.22 -1.67
N ALA A 48 9.62 -1.08 -1.49
CA ALA A 48 8.61 -2.08 -1.81
C ALA A 48 8.86 -3.35 -1.03
N VAL A 49 7.79 -4.10 -0.81
CA VAL A 49 7.87 -5.40 -0.16
C VAL A 49 7.19 -6.42 -1.06
N TRP A 50 7.82 -7.59 -1.20
CA TRP A 50 7.27 -8.74 -1.93
C TRP A 50 6.94 -9.82 -0.92
N LEU A 51 5.79 -10.45 -1.09
CA LEU A 51 5.32 -11.49 -0.17
C LEU A 51 5.40 -12.86 -0.85
N ASP A 52 5.71 -13.88 -0.06
CA ASP A 52 5.87 -15.23 -0.61
C ASP A 52 4.62 -15.77 -1.28
N VAL A 53 3.45 -15.34 -0.83
CA VAL A 53 2.21 -15.87 -1.38
C VAL A 53 1.91 -15.31 -2.76
N ASP A 54 2.57 -14.23 -3.15
CA ASP A 54 2.30 -13.55 -4.40
C ASP A 54 3.28 -13.95 -5.49
N LYS A 55 2.93 -13.62 -6.74
CA LYS A 55 3.85 -13.76 -7.84
C LYS A 55 5.00 -12.78 -7.71
N ALA A 56 6.13 -13.10 -8.32
CA ALA A 56 7.32 -12.26 -8.23
C ALA A 56 7.08 -10.84 -8.78
N SER A 57 6.10 -10.65 -9.64
CA SER A 57 5.81 -9.34 -10.19
C SER A 57 4.92 -8.49 -9.30
N THR A 58 4.38 -9.07 -8.22
CA THR A 58 3.47 -8.36 -7.33
C THR A 58 4.24 -7.82 -6.13
N ASN A 59 4.15 -6.52 -5.91
CA ASN A 59 4.77 -5.91 -4.74
C ASN A 59 3.88 -4.82 -4.18
N TYR A 60 4.20 -4.41 -2.96
CA TYR A 60 3.46 -3.39 -2.23
C TYR A 60 4.44 -2.27 -1.92
N ARG A 61 4.13 -1.07 -2.38
CA ARG A 61 5.06 0.06 -2.40
C ARG A 61 4.66 1.12 -1.40
N TRP A 62 5.58 2.00 -1.10
CA TRP A 62 5.26 3.17 -0.29
C TRP A 62 6.02 4.38 -0.79
N GLY A 63 5.41 5.55 -0.61
CA GLY A 63 6.02 6.85 -0.83
C GLY A 63 6.28 7.20 -2.28
N GLY A 64 6.82 8.38 -2.46
CA GLY A 64 7.13 8.90 -3.78
C GLY A 64 5.90 9.29 -4.56
N LEU A 65 6.09 9.53 -5.85
CA LEU A 65 4.98 9.95 -6.72
C LEU A 65 4.01 8.81 -6.98
N GLN A 66 4.48 7.57 -6.99
CA GLN A 66 3.61 6.40 -7.23
C GLN A 66 2.68 6.13 -6.07
N CYS A 67 3.10 6.45 -4.85
CA CYS A 67 2.29 6.25 -3.64
C CYS A 67 2.26 7.55 -2.84
N LYS A 68 1.80 8.61 -3.47
CA LYS A 68 1.83 9.94 -2.89
C LYS A 68 1.03 9.98 -1.60
N GLY A 69 1.64 10.53 -0.54
CA GLY A 69 0.98 10.60 0.75
C GLY A 69 1.00 9.31 1.54
N ARG A 70 1.66 8.28 1.04
CA ARG A 70 1.72 6.97 1.70
C ARG A 70 3.16 6.63 2.08
N GLU A 71 3.80 7.52 2.80
CA GLU A 71 5.15 7.26 3.29
C GLU A 71 5.10 6.33 4.49
N LEU A 72 6.12 5.50 4.65
CA LEU A 72 6.30 4.73 5.88
C LEU A 72 7.37 5.41 6.73
N SER A 73 7.18 5.39 8.03
CA SER A 73 8.18 5.91 8.94
C SER A 73 9.39 4.99 8.97
N ASP A 74 10.53 5.53 9.42
CA ASP A 74 11.73 4.71 9.58
C ASP A 74 11.47 3.54 10.51
N THR A 75 10.69 3.76 11.57
CA THR A 75 10.35 2.68 12.50
C THR A 75 9.58 1.58 11.77
N SER A 76 8.62 1.92 10.93
CA SER A 76 7.86 0.93 10.18
C SER A 76 8.77 0.14 9.24
N VAL A 77 9.69 0.81 8.55
CA VAL A 77 10.62 0.13 7.65
C VAL A 77 11.50 -0.84 8.44
N GLN A 78 11.97 -0.42 9.62
CA GLN A 78 12.78 -1.29 10.46
C GLN A 78 12.00 -2.49 10.96
N LEU A 79 10.71 -2.33 11.25
CA LEU A 79 9.86 -3.45 11.67
C LEU A 79 9.69 -4.45 10.53
N LEU A 80 9.52 -3.97 9.30
CA LEU A 80 9.44 -4.87 8.15
C LEU A 80 10.75 -5.61 7.95
N PHE A 81 11.86 -4.92 8.12
CA PHE A 81 13.18 -5.55 8.00
C PHE A 81 13.37 -6.62 9.08
N ALA A 82 12.95 -6.34 10.30
CA ALA A 82 13.04 -7.31 11.39
C ALA A 82 12.17 -8.54 11.10
N ALA A 83 10.97 -8.33 10.56
CA ALA A 83 10.08 -9.43 10.19
C ALA A 83 10.70 -10.28 9.09
N PHE A 84 11.31 -9.64 8.10
CA PHE A 84 11.98 -10.34 7.02
C PHE A 84 13.13 -11.20 7.56
N ARG A 85 13.96 -10.62 8.43
CA ARG A 85 15.13 -11.32 8.94
C ARG A 85 14.75 -12.44 9.89
N SER A 86 13.69 -12.28 10.65
CA SER A 86 13.26 -13.28 11.63
C SER A 86 12.21 -14.24 11.07
N GLU A 87 11.85 -14.08 9.80
CA GLU A 87 10.87 -14.93 9.13
C GLU A 87 9.51 -14.90 9.81
N TYR A 88 9.13 -13.76 10.36
CA TYR A 88 7.77 -13.57 10.86
C TYR A 88 6.82 -13.38 9.69
N GLN A 89 5.54 -13.60 9.94
CA GLN A 89 4.54 -13.41 8.91
C GLN A 89 4.06 -11.96 8.91
N VAL A 90 3.76 -11.46 7.71
CA VAL A 90 3.32 -10.09 7.50
C VAL A 90 2.04 -10.13 6.68
N ALA A 91 1.03 -9.41 7.15
CA ALA A 91 -0.16 -9.12 6.36
C ALA A 91 -0.10 -7.63 6.03
N VAL A 92 -0.16 -7.28 4.76
CA VAL A 92 -0.06 -5.90 4.30
C VAL A 92 -1.44 -5.36 3.98
N GLU A 93 -1.76 -4.19 4.54
CA GLU A 93 -2.95 -3.45 4.16
C GLU A 93 -2.54 -2.42 3.11
N TYR A 94 -3.30 -2.33 2.03
CA TYR A 94 -2.93 -1.48 0.92
C TYR A 94 -4.14 -0.93 0.18
N VAL A 95 -3.91 0.14 -0.56
CA VAL A 95 -4.88 0.67 -1.51
C VAL A 95 -4.21 0.73 -2.87
N VAL A 96 -4.99 0.67 -3.93
CA VAL A 96 -4.46 0.80 -5.29
C VAL A 96 -4.49 2.26 -5.69
N THR A 97 -3.38 2.75 -6.19
CA THR A 97 -3.23 4.14 -6.64
C THR A 97 -2.74 4.13 -8.08
N GLU A 98 -3.27 5.04 -8.87
CA GLU A 98 -2.84 5.16 -10.26
C GLU A 98 -1.82 6.27 -10.41
N TYR A 99 -0.75 6.02 -11.17
CA TYR A 99 0.23 7.02 -11.53
C TYR A 99 0.67 6.76 -12.97
N LYS A 100 0.45 7.73 -13.84
CA LYS A 100 0.79 7.66 -15.26
C LYS A 100 0.23 6.39 -15.91
N ALA A 101 -1.04 6.17 -15.70
CA ALA A 101 -1.80 5.08 -16.30
C ALA A 101 -1.40 3.68 -15.81
N LYS A 102 -0.55 3.59 -14.79
CA LYS A 102 -0.23 2.31 -14.15
C LYS A 102 -0.77 2.30 -12.74
N GLN A 103 -1.12 1.12 -12.26
CA GLN A 103 -1.66 0.95 -10.92
C GLN A 103 -0.59 0.37 -10.01
N TYR A 104 -0.55 0.90 -8.79
CA TYR A 104 0.41 0.49 -7.77
C TYR A 104 -0.33 0.17 -6.50
N ARG A 105 0.11 -0.88 -5.80
CA ARG A 105 -0.43 -1.21 -4.49
C ARG A 105 0.39 -0.45 -3.46
N CYS A 106 -0.27 0.48 -2.77
CA CYS A 106 0.40 1.37 -1.83
C CYS A 106 0.05 0.99 -0.40
N VAL A 107 1.07 0.72 0.40
CA VAL A 107 0.90 0.25 1.77
C VAL A 107 0.23 1.32 2.63
N THR A 108 -0.80 0.93 3.35
CA THR A 108 -1.44 1.78 4.33
C THR A 108 -1.20 1.29 5.77
N GLY A 109 -0.72 0.06 5.91
CA GLY A 109 -0.39 -0.50 7.21
C GLY A 109 0.05 -1.94 7.05
N PHE A 110 0.46 -2.57 8.14
CA PHE A 110 0.80 -3.98 8.12
C PHE A 110 0.72 -4.54 9.53
N THR A 111 0.54 -5.85 9.60
CA THR A 111 0.51 -6.58 10.85
C THR A 111 1.60 -7.64 10.78
N ILE A 112 2.40 -7.73 11.83
CA ILE A 112 3.47 -8.72 11.94
C ILE A 112 3.07 -9.71 13.00
N SER A 113 3.18 -10.99 12.70
CA SER A 113 2.84 -12.04 13.65
C SER A 113 3.81 -13.19 13.54
N LYS A 114 3.88 -13.98 14.60
CA LYS A 114 4.66 -15.21 14.58
C LYS A 114 3.83 -16.29 13.92
N SER A 115 4.51 -17.16 13.22
CA SER A 115 3.82 -18.27 12.54
C SER A 115 3.48 -19.40 13.49
#